data_6e51128d778f24124dbd47c544ec5d45
#
_entry.id   6e51128d778f24124dbd47c544ec5d45
#
_cell.length_a   1.000
_cell.length_b   1.000
_cell.length_c   1.000
_cell.angle_alpha   90.00
_cell.angle_beta   90.00
_cell.angle_gamma   90.00
#
_symmetry.space_group_name_H-M   'P 1'
#
loop_
_entity.id
_entity.type
_entity.pdbx_description
1 polymer ?
#
loop_
_entity_poly.entity_id
_entity_poly.type
_entity_poly.pdbx_seq_one_letter_code
_entity_poly.pdbx_strand_id
1 'polypeptide(L)'
;MARSSSPGSPFYPKIRFAFTDHPLTVWAGAILLRLYFELIGLRTVLQTILTPLAKRSNNQIPVTDVLLAWFYGLALGAERFARVTRYRRDPLLPQLLGLARFPSPDTLRRFFLSVTYAQLTSVSETLMRESLARMPRIALGPTLDLDSTVFCRYGQPEGSQNWL
;
A
#
# COMPACT_ATOMS: atom_id res chain seq x y z
N MET A 1 26.80 -31.24 10.40
CA MET A 1 26.96 -32.28 9.35
C MET A 1 26.42 -31.73 8.03
N ALA A 2 27.29 -31.32 7.13
CA ALA A 2 26.89 -30.88 5.80
C ALA A 2 26.64 -32.11 4.93
N ARG A 3 25.41 -32.28 4.43
CA ARG A 3 25.11 -33.35 3.49
C ARG A 3 25.51 -32.94 2.07
N SER A 4 26.27 -33.82 1.45
CA SER A 4 26.78 -33.79 0.10
C SER A 4 25.73 -33.46 -0.96
N SER A 5 26.07 -32.53 -1.82
CA SER A 5 25.30 -32.13 -3.01
C SER A 5 25.38 -33.19 -4.10
N SER A 6 24.24 -33.58 -4.63
CA SER A 6 24.15 -34.31 -5.91
C SER A 6 24.70 -33.46 -7.06
N PRO A 7 25.35 -34.04 -8.09
CA PRO A 7 25.83 -33.27 -9.24
C PRO A 7 24.65 -32.70 -10.00
N GLY A 8 24.54 -31.37 -9.97
CA GLY A 8 23.47 -30.64 -10.67
C GLY A 8 23.63 -30.68 -12.18
N SER A 9 22.51 -30.60 -12.89
CA SER A 9 22.44 -30.41 -14.34
C SER A 9 23.33 -29.26 -14.80
N PRO A 10 24.05 -29.38 -15.93
CA PRO A 10 24.94 -28.32 -16.42
C PRO A 10 24.24 -27.00 -16.78
N PHE A 11 22.91 -27.00 -16.85
CA PHE A 11 22.11 -25.81 -17.19
C PHE A 11 21.64 -24.99 -15.97
N TYR A 12 21.87 -25.45 -14.73
CA TYR A 12 21.44 -24.69 -13.55
C TYR A 12 22.66 -24.31 -12.70
N PRO A 13 22.77 -23.05 -12.26
CA PRO A 13 23.80 -22.68 -11.30
C PRO A 13 23.68 -23.54 -10.04
N LYS A 14 24.81 -23.91 -9.45
CA LYS A 14 24.82 -24.69 -8.21
C LYS A 14 24.08 -23.93 -7.13
N ILE A 15 22.86 -24.32 -6.83
CA ILE A 15 22.06 -23.74 -5.75
C ILE A 15 22.56 -24.33 -4.44
N ARG A 16 23.01 -23.46 -3.53
CA ARG A 16 23.37 -23.81 -2.16
C ARG A 16 22.20 -23.48 -1.24
N PHE A 17 21.71 -24.47 -0.53
CA PHE A 17 20.73 -24.25 0.52
C PHE A 17 21.48 -24.06 1.84
N ALA A 18 21.15 -22.99 2.57
CA ALA A 18 21.66 -22.74 3.90
C ALA A 18 20.47 -22.40 4.81
N PHE A 19 20.53 -22.92 6.03
CA PHE A 19 19.59 -22.54 7.08
C PHE A 19 20.16 -21.30 7.79
N THR A 20 19.28 -20.38 8.16
CA THR A 20 19.64 -19.17 8.90
C THR A 20 18.66 -18.95 10.04
N ASP A 21 19.15 -18.49 11.17
CA ASP A 21 18.32 -18.05 12.30
C ASP A 21 17.84 -16.61 12.15
N HIS A 22 18.28 -15.91 11.09
CA HIS A 22 17.78 -14.57 10.78
C HIS A 22 16.36 -14.64 10.27
N PRO A 23 15.49 -13.71 10.70
CA PRO A 23 14.14 -13.61 10.18
C PRO A 23 14.18 -13.30 8.69
N LEU A 24 13.35 -13.97 7.91
CA LEU A 24 13.23 -13.81 6.48
C LEU A 24 11.83 -13.34 6.13
N THR A 25 11.72 -12.57 5.04
CA THR A 25 10.44 -12.18 4.48
C THR A 25 10.33 -12.58 3.02
N VAL A 26 9.15 -13.06 2.63
CA VAL A 26 8.82 -13.32 1.22
C VAL A 26 8.56 -12.03 0.45
N TRP A 27 8.45 -10.90 1.15
CA TRP A 27 8.11 -9.59 0.62
C TRP A 27 9.33 -8.68 0.44
N ALA A 28 10.52 -9.24 0.32
CA ALA A 28 11.75 -8.44 0.23
C ALA A 28 11.72 -7.40 -0.90
N GLY A 29 11.09 -7.72 -2.05
CA GLY A 29 10.89 -6.78 -3.15
C GLY A 29 10.04 -5.55 -2.81
N ALA A 30 9.29 -5.57 -1.72
CA ALA A 30 8.50 -4.43 -1.27
C ALA A 30 9.35 -3.21 -0.88
N ILE A 31 10.66 -3.39 -0.65
CA ILE A 31 11.59 -2.27 -0.44
C ILE A 31 11.58 -1.29 -1.62
N LEU A 32 11.39 -1.78 -2.85
CA LEU A 32 11.33 -0.93 -4.04
C LEU A 32 10.11 -0.01 -4.02
N LEU A 33 8.97 -0.49 -3.52
CA LEU A 33 7.77 0.35 -3.32
C LEU A 33 8.03 1.43 -2.27
N ARG A 34 8.71 1.09 -1.18
CA ARG A 34 9.09 2.07 -0.18
C ARG A 34 9.98 3.15 -0.77
N LEU A 35 11.06 2.75 -1.46
CA LEU A 35 11.98 3.70 -2.11
C LEU A 35 11.24 4.61 -3.11
N TYR A 36 10.32 4.04 -3.88
CA TYR A 36 9.49 4.81 -4.81
C TYR A 36 8.58 5.81 -4.07
N PHE A 37 7.91 5.40 -3.00
CA PHE A 37 7.05 6.30 -2.22
C PHE A 37 7.83 7.40 -1.49
N GLU A 38 9.06 7.10 -1.06
CA GLU A 38 9.98 8.10 -0.51
C GLU A 38 10.44 9.09 -1.60
N LEU A 39 10.80 8.59 -2.79
CA LEU A 39 11.20 9.42 -3.92
C LEU A 39 10.13 10.43 -4.34
N ILE A 40 8.87 9.99 -4.39
CA ILE A 40 7.75 10.88 -4.73
C ILE A 40 7.24 11.70 -3.54
N GLY A 41 7.82 11.54 -2.35
CA GLY A 41 7.43 12.28 -1.16
C GLY A 41 6.01 11.97 -0.66
N LEU A 42 5.49 10.78 -0.97
CA LEU A 42 4.10 10.41 -0.68
C LEU A 42 3.76 10.53 0.82
N ARG A 43 4.66 10.10 1.71
CA ARG A 43 4.46 10.22 3.16
C ARG A 43 4.22 11.66 3.60
N THR A 44 5.01 12.61 3.11
CA THR A 44 4.87 14.03 3.44
C THR A 44 3.55 14.59 2.95
N VAL A 45 3.16 14.27 1.72
CA VAL A 45 1.86 14.66 1.15
C VAL A 45 0.72 14.14 2.01
N LEU A 46 0.74 12.84 2.35
CA LEU A 46 -0.29 12.24 3.20
C LEU A 46 -0.34 12.84 4.60
N GLN A 47 0.80 13.15 5.21
CA GLN A 47 0.85 13.81 6.53
C GLN A 47 0.13 15.16 6.49
N THR A 48 0.39 15.96 5.48
CA THR A 48 -0.25 17.27 5.31
C THR A 48 -1.77 17.15 5.14
N ILE A 49 -2.22 16.25 4.26
CA ILE A 49 -3.64 16.08 3.93
C ILE A 49 -4.43 15.45 5.09
N LEU A 50 -3.81 14.50 5.81
CA LEU A 50 -4.48 13.73 6.85
C LEU A 50 -4.40 14.35 8.24
N THR A 51 -3.69 15.47 8.40
CA THR A 51 -3.59 16.20 9.68
C THR A 51 -4.96 16.45 10.33
N PRO A 52 -6.02 16.86 9.60
CA PRO A 52 -7.34 17.07 10.19
C PRO A 52 -8.02 15.78 10.71
N LEU A 53 -7.56 14.62 10.24
CA LEU A 53 -8.11 13.30 10.63
C LEU A 53 -7.34 12.67 11.78
N ALA A 54 -6.27 13.29 12.24
CA ALA A 54 -5.43 12.77 13.31
C ALA A 54 -6.18 12.74 14.65
N LYS A 55 -6.50 11.54 15.12
CA LYS A 55 -7.06 11.34 16.47
C LYS A 55 -5.92 11.32 17.49
N ARG A 56 -6.13 11.95 18.64
CA ARG A 56 -5.16 11.98 19.76
C ARG A 56 -5.35 10.74 20.66
N SER A 57 -4.62 9.67 20.38
CA SER A 57 -4.54 8.52 21.28
C SER A 57 -3.13 7.96 21.28
N ASN A 58 -2.55 7.77 22.47
CA ASN A 58 -1.14 7.37 22.64
C ASN A 58 -0.79 5.97 22.09
N ASN A 59 -1.77 5.11 21.86
CA ASN A 59 -1.54 3.74 21.35
C ASN A 59 -2.06 3.53 19.91
N GLN A 60 -2.30 4.59 19.18
CA GLN A 60 -2.88 4.53 17.85
C GLN A 60 -1.78 4.47 16.78
N ILE A 61 -2.02 3.67 15.72
CA ILE A 61 -1.20 3.76 14.51
C ILE A 61 -1.47 5.14 13.90
N PRO A 62 -0.44 5.91 13.53
CA PRO A 62 -0.63 7.18 12.83
C PRO A 62 -1.52 7.00 11.60
N VAL A 63 -2.44 7.93 11.37
CA VAL A 63 -3.39 7.88 10.24
C VAL A 63 -2.65 7.74 8.91
N THR A 64 -1.54 8.44 8.76
CA THR A 64 -0.66 8.34 7.60
C THR A 64 -0.15 6.90 7.40
N ASP A 65 0.27 6.24 8.49
CA ASP A 65 0.76 4.86 8.41
C ASP A 65 -0.37 3.87 8.10
N VAL A 66 -1.60 4.14 8.54
CA VAL A 66 -2.78 3.33 8.19
C VAL A 66 -3.01 3.38 6.68
N LEU A 67 -2.99 4.57 6.08
CA LEU A 67 -3.21 4.73 4.65
C LEU A 67 -2.04 4.23 3.81
N LEU A 68 -0.79 4.50 4.22
CA LEU A 68 0.41 3.94 3.58
C LEU A 68 0.40 2.41 3.61
N ALA A 69 0.08 1.81 4.76
CA ALA A 69 -0.03 0.36 4.88
C ALA A 69 -1.09 -0.21 3.93
N TRP A 70 -2.20 0.52 3.73
CA TRP A 70 -3.21 0.13 2.76
C TRP A 70 -2.69 0.22 1.31
N PHE A 71 -1.98 1.29 0.94
CA PHE A 71 -1.36 1.42 -0.39
C PHE A 71 -0.32 0.32 -0.64
N TYR A 72 0.54 0.03 0.34
CA TYR A 72 1.43 -1.12 0.25
C TYR A 72 0.66 -2.43 0.10
N GLY A 73 -0.40 -2.59 0.89
CA GLY A 73 -1.25 -3.77 0.82
C GLY A 73 -1.84 -3.98 -0.57
N LEU A 74 -2.40 -2.94 -1.19
CA LEU A 74 -2.94 -2.98 -2.56
C LEU A 74 -1.85 -3.36 -3.58
N ALA A 75 -0.69 -2.71 -3.52
CA ALA A 75 0.43 -2.99 -4.41
C ALA A 75 0.97 -4.43 -4.26
N LEU A 76 0.83 -5.02 -3.06
CA LEU A 76 1.19 -6.40 -2.77
C LEU A 76 0.03 -7.39 -2.99
N GLY A 77 -1.09 -6.94 -3.56
CA GLY A 77 -2.23 -7.77 -3.94
C GLY A 77 -3.26 -8.01 -2.84
N ALA A 78 -3.44 -7.08 -1.90
CA ALA A 78 -4.55 -7.12 -0.95
C ALA A 78 -5.81 -6.49 -1.55
N GLU A 79 -6.63 -7.27 -2.18
CA GLU A 79 -7.91 -6.81 -2.74
C GLU A 79 -8.97 -6.51 -1.66
N ARG A 80 -8.78 -7.01 -0.44
CA ARG A 80 -9.72 -6.88 0.69
C ARG A 80 -8.95 -6.64 1.98
N PHE A 81 -9.55 -5.92 2.94
CA PHE A 81 -8.94 -5.67 4.25
C PHE A 81 -8.52 -6.95 4.97
N ALA A 82 -9.31 -8.03 4.87
CA ALA A 82 -8.97 -9.31 5.49
C ALA A 82 -7.61 -9.86 5.04
N ARG A 83 -7.19 -9.60 3.80
CA ARG A 83 -5.90 -10.08 3.26
C ARG A 83 -4.68 -9.41 3.90
N VAL A 84 -4.85 -8.25 4.54
CA VAL A 84 -3.77 -7.54 5.25
C VAL A 84 -3.22 -8.34 6.43
N THR A 85 -4.00 -9.30 6.94
CA THR A 85 -3.57 -10.17 8.06
C THR A 85 -2.28 -10.93 7.74
N ARG A 86 -2.05 -11.31 6.48
CA ARG A 86 -0.82 -12.00 6.06
C ARG A 86 0.43 -11.11 6.22
N TYR A 87 0.29 -9.80 5.97
CA TYR A 87 1.40 -8.85 6.10
C TYR A 87 1.71 -8.55 7.57
N ARG A 88 0.69 -8.55 8.43
CA ARG A 88 0.89 -8.39 9.88
C ARG A 88 1.66 -9.53 10.53
N ARG A 89 1.57 -10.73 9.96
CA ARG A 89 2.28 -11.93 10.47
C ARG A 89 3.75 -11.94 10.09
N ASP A 90 4.16 -11.13 9.13
CA ASP A 90 5.56 -11.01 8.74
C ASP A 90 6.27 -10.04 9.70
N PRO A 91 7.28 -10.49 10.44
CA PRO A 91 7.95 -9.66 11.45
C PRO A 91 8.82 -8.57 10.84
N LEU A 92 9.28 -8.74 9.60
CA LEU A 92 10.20 -7.82 8.95
C LEU A 92 9.50 -6.80 8.07
N LEU A 93 8.35 -7.16 7.48
CA LEU A 93 7.70 -6.33 6.48
C LEU A 93 7.35 -4.92 6.97
N PRO A 94 6.82 -4.69 8.20
CA PRO A 94 6.58 -3.35 8.68
C PRO A 94 7.85 -2.50 8.72
N GLN A 95 8.94 -3.05 9.23
CA GLN A 95 10.25 -2.37 9.31
C GLN A 95 10.78 -2.05 7.90
N LEU A 96 10.69 -3.01 6.99
CA LEU A 96 11.09 -2.86 5.59
C LEU A 96 10.35 -1.71 4.92
N LEU A 97 9.07 -1.53 5.23
CA LEU A 97 8.20 -0.49 4.68
C LEU A 97 8.24 0.83 5.48
N GLY A 98 9.04 0.92 6.54
CA GLY A 98 9.11 2.12 7.39
C GLY A 98 7.81 2.39 8.15
N LEU A 99 7.07 1.35 8.51
CA LEU A 99 5.85 1.40 9.30
C LEU A 99 6.15 0.93 10.72
N ALA A 100 5.52 1.57 11.72
CA ALA A 100 5.60 1.10 13.11
C ALA A 100 5.02 -0.32 13.25
N ARG A 101 3.89 -0.57 12.60
CA ARG A 101 3.23 -1.88 12.48
C ARG A 101 2.20 -1.88 11.36
N PHE A 102 1.88 -3.04 10.81
CA PHE A 102 0.74 -3.17 9.90
C PHE A 102 -0.58 -3.07 10.68
N PRO A 103 -1.56 -2.29 10.20
CA PRO A 103 -2.89 -2.20 10.81
C PRO A 103 -3.64 -3.53 10.71
N SER A 104 -4.58 -3.75 11.63
CA SER A 104 -5.52 -4.88 11.50
C SER A 104 -6.60 -4.56 10.46
N PRO A 105 -7.28 -5.58 9.92
CA PRO A 105 -8.45 -5.37 9.07
C PRO A 105 -9.50 -4.44 9.71
N ASP A 106 -9.74 -4.59 11.01
CA ASP A 106 -10.68 -3.74 11.76
C ASP A 106 -10.17 -2.30 11.92
N THR A 107 -8.84 -2.11 12.03
CA THR A 107 -8.25 -0.77 12.06
C THR A 107 -8.48 -0.06 10.74
N LEU A 108 -8.25 -0.74 9.62
CA LEU A 108 -8.52 -0.22 8.28
C LEU A 108 -10.02 0.09 8.11
N ARG A 109 -10.87 -0.86 8.45
CA ARG A 109 -12.33 -0.67 8.35
C ARG A 109 -12.80 0.55 9.16
N ARG A 110 -12.39 0.66 10.42
CA ARG A 110 -12.75 1.80 11.28
C ARG A 110 -12.21 3.11 10.75
N PHE A 111 -11.00 3.12 10.19
CA PHE A 111 -10.46 4.30 9.56
C PHE A 111 -11.35 4.75 8.38
N PHE A 112 -11.61 3.87 7.42
CA PHE A 112 -12.42 4.22 6.25
C PHE A 112 -13.86 4.57 6.61
N LEU A 113 -14.46 3.95 7.63
CA LEU A 113 -15.79 4.34 8.14
C LEU A 113 -15.79 5.70 8.86
N SER A 114 -14.65 6.18 9.33
CA SER A 114 -14.55 7.49 10.00
C SER A 114 -14.27 8.65 9.05
N VAL A 115 -13.96 8.37 7.78
CA VAL A 115 -13.68 9.38 6.75
C VAL A 115 -14.97 9.68 6.00
N THR A 116 -15.35 10.96 5.95
CA THR A 116 -16.50 11.40 5.17
C THR A 116 -16.19 11.43 3.67
N TYR A 117 -17.24 11.41 2.84
CA TYR A 117 -17.09 11.53 1.39
C TYR A 117 -16.33 12.80 1.00
N ALA A 118 -16.68 13.95 1.61
CA ALA A 118 -15.98 15.23 1.34
C ALA A 118 -14.47 15.18 1.67
N GLN A 119 -14.10 14.53 2.78
CA GLN A 119 -12.70 14.34 3.14
C GLN A 119 -11.96 13.43 2.14
N LEU A 120 -12.62 12.34 1.71
CA LEU A 120 -12.04 11.43 0.73
C LEU A 120 -11.83 12.14 -0.62
N THR A 121 -12.80 12.91 -1.07
CA THR A 121 -12.70 13.72 -2.29
C THR A 121 -11.54 14.71 -2.21
N SER A 122 -11.42 15.45 -1.12
CA SER A 122 -10.31 16.39 -0.90
C SER A 122 -8.94 15.71 -0.91
N VAL A 123 -8.83 14.54 -0.28
CA VAL A 123 -7.60 13.73 -0.32
C VAL A 123 -7.28 13.28 -1.74
N SER A 124 -8.27 12.77 -2.48
CA SER A 124 -8.10 12.31 -3.86
C SER A 124 -7.68 13.44 -4.80
N GLU A 125 -8.34 14.59 -4.72
CA GLU A 125 -8.00 15.77 -5.54
C GLU A 125 -6.59 16.27 -5.26
N THR A 126 -6.19 16.29 -3.98
CA THR A 126 -4.85 16.74 -3.61
C THR A 126 -3.79 15.75 -4.07
N LEU A 127 -4.00 14.44 -3.89
CA LEU A 127 -3.11 13.41 -4.41
C LEU A 127 -2.97 13.49 -5.93
N MET A 128 -4.09 13.70 -6.64
CA MET A 128 -4.09 13.85 -8.08
C MET A 128 -3.29 15.08 -8.52
N ARG A 129 -3.52 16.22 -7.88
CA ARG A 129 -2.78 17.48 -8.15
C ARG A 129 -1.29 17.31 -7.92
N GLU A 130 -0.90 16.73 -6.80
CA GLU A 130 0.49 16.46 -6.45
C GLU A 130 1.15 15.48 -7.43
N SER A 131 0.41 14.48 -7.89
CA SER A 131 0.89 13.52 -8.90
C SER A 131 1.11 14.20 -10.24
N LEU A 132 0.14 14.99 -10.70
CA LEU A 132 0.24 15.73 -11.97
C LEU A 132 1.39 16.76 -11.94
N ALA A 133 1.61 17.44 -10.80
CA ALA A 133 2.71 18.39 -10.64
C ALA A 133 4.10 17.74 -10.77
N ARG A 134 4.22 16.45 -10.48
CA ARG A 134 5.47 15.67 -10.58
C ARG A 134 5.65 14.96 -11.93
N MET A 135 4.62 14.95 -12.77
CA MET A 135 4.74 14.35 -14.10
C MET A 135 5.74 15.13 -14.96
N PRO A 136 6.59 14.43 -15.72
CA PRO A 136 7.45 15.09 -16.71
C PRO A 136 6.59 15.88 -17.71
N ARG A 137 7.02 17.09 -18.02
CA ARG A 137 6.37 17.88 -19.07
C ARG A 137 6.63 17.21 -20.41
N ILE A 138 5.56 16.68 -21.02
CA ILE A 138 5.60 16.11 -22.37
C ILE A 138 5.36 17.24 -23.37
N ALA A 139 6.22 17.38 -24.37
CA ALA A 139 6.17 18.48 -25.34
C ALA A 139 4.83 18.59 -26.09
N LEU A 140 4.15 17.46 -26.32
CA LEU A 140 2.85 17.37 -27.00
C LEU A 140 1.65 17.47 -26.06
N GLY A 141 1.89 17.63 -24.74
CA GLY A 141 0.86 17.56 -23.72
C GLY A 141 0.42 16.12 -23.41
N PRO A 142 -0.24 15.90 -22.25
CA PRO A 142 -0.82 14.61 -21.92
C PRO A 142 -2.07 14.34 -22.76
N THR A 143 -2.23 13.11 -23.23
CA THR A 143 -3.51 12.64 -23.76
C THR A 143 -4.38 12.19 -22.59
N LEU A 144 -5.56 12.75 -22.45
CA LEU A 144 -6.55 12.31 -21.47
C LEU A 144 -7.54 11.38 -22.18
N ASP A 145 -7.53 10.13 -21.79
CA ASP A 145 -8.51 9.14 -22.20
C ASP A 145 -9.60 9.05 -21.13
N LEU A 146 -10.85 9.32 -21.50
CA LEU A 146 -12.00 9.27 -20.60
C LEU A 146 -12.82 8.05 -20.96
N ASP A 147 -12.76 7.04 -20.12
CA ASP A 147 -13.60 5.84 -20.21
C ASP A 147 -14.58 5.81 -19.03
N SER A 148 -15.84 5.44 -19.34
CA SER A 148 -16.86 5.24 -18.33
C SER A 148 -17.01 3.76 -18.01
N THR A 149 -16.72 3.37 -16.79
CA THR A 149 -16.89 2.00 -16.32
C THR A 149 -18.05 1.92 -15.33
N VAL A 150 -19.03 1.08 -15.62
CA VAL A 150 -20.15 0.81 -14.72
C VAL A 150 -19.76 -0.29 -13.74
N PHE A 151 -19.73 0.05 -12.45
CA PHE A 151 -19.54 -0.91 -11.36
C PHE A 151 -20.88 -1.26 -10.74
N CYS A 152 -21.33 -2.50 -10.93
CA CYS A 152 -22.48 -3.00 -10.20
C CYS A 152 -22.11 -3.23 -8.74
N ARG A 153 -22.81 -2.58 -7.82
CA ARG A 153 -22.64 -2.75 -6.37
C ARG A 153 -23.98 -3.15 -5.76
N TYR A 154 -23.92 -4.04 -4.78
CA TYR A 154 -25.07 -4.40 -3.96
C TYR A 154 -25.16 -3.46 -2.75
N GLY A 155 -26.39 -3.05 -2.38
CA GLY A 155 -26.65 -2.14 -1.27
C GLY A 155 -26.84 -0.68 -1.72
N GLN A 156 -26.79 0.24 -0.76
CA GLN A 156 -26.88 1.70 -1.01
C GLN A 156 -25.57 2.37 -0.60
N PRO A 157 -24.51 2.28 -1.42
CA PRO A 157 -23.26 2.95 -1.11
C PRO A 157 -23.44 4.47 -1.23
N GLU A 158 -22.81 5.21 -0.31
CA GLU A 158 -22.78 6.67 -0.34
C GLU A 158 -22.28 7.18 -1.70
N GLY A 159 -22.97 8.14 -2.30
CA GLY A 159 -22.61 8.70 -3.61
C GLY A 159 -23.02 7.85 -4.82
N SER A 160 -23.73 6.74 -4.63
CA SER A 160 -24.27 5.97 -5.75
C SER A 160 -25.49 6.66 -6.34
N GLN A 161 -25.56 6.71 -7.68
CA GLN A 161 -26.77 7.10 -8.40
C GLN A 161 -27.43 5.85 -8.98
N ASN A 162 -28.73 5.74 -8.79
CA ASN A 162 -29.53 4.72 -9.49
C ASN A 162 -29.76 5.21 -10.92
N TRP A 163 -29.16 4.55 -11.88
CA TRP A 163 -29.51 4.71 -13.29
C TRP A 163 -30.67 3.76 -13.57
N LEU A 164 -31.86 4.31 -13.74
CA LEU A 164 -33.02 3.62 -14.28
C LEU A 164 -32.97 3.67 -15.80
#